data_130b5eefb37689f1be45c868549689c0
#
_entry.id   130b5eefb37689f1be45c868549689c0
#
_cell.length_a   1.000
_cell.length_b   1.000
_cell.length_c   1.000
_cell.angle_alpha   90.00
_cell.angle_beta   90.00
_cell.angle_gamma   90.00
#
_symmetry.space_group_name_H-M   'P 1'
#
loop_
_entity.id
_entity.type
_entity.pdbx_description
1 polymer ?
#
loop_
_entity_poly.entity_id
_entity_poly.type
_entity_poly.pdbx_seq_one_letter_code
_entity_poly.pdbx_strand_id
1 'polypeptide(L)'
;MHETKALSPEIKKRVLKMQQNELTEYHIYTKVSGFVKNPENKATLLKIANEEHRHCQIWETFTKEKVQPIQWKVWWYTFLSVIFGYTFALKLMEGNEGDAAYNYEDIAAEIPQAQKIAEDEDRHEQQLLAILDEERLQYV
;
A
#
# COMPACT_ATOMS: atom_id res chain seq x y z
N MET A 1 21.62 -23.59 0.28
CA MET A 1 20.20 -23.45 0.49
C MET A 1 19.98 -22.59 1.73
N HIS A 2 19.47 -21.40 1.52
CA HIS A 2 19.20 -20.49 2.63
C HIS A 2 17.81 -20.73 3.17
N GLU A 3 17.75 -21.45 4.29
CA GLU A 3 16.51 -21.52 5.00
C GLU A 3 16.24 -20.15 5.63
N THR A 4 15.10 -19.58 5.32
CA THR A 4 14.66 -18.35 5.96
C THR A 4 14.45 -18.66 7.43
N LYS A 5 15.19 -17.98 8.31
CA LYS A 5 14.98 -18.13 9.74
C LYS A 5 13.54 -17.80 10.07
N ALA A 6 12.95 -18.55 10.96
CA ALA A 6 11.62 -18.23 11.47
C ALA A 6 11.66 -16.84 12.11
N LEU A 7 10.67 -16.02 11.78
CA LEU A 7 10.54 -14.68 12.37
C LEU A 7 10.19 -14.81 13.86
N SER A 8 10.66 -13.86 14.66
CA SER A 8 10.18 -13.76 16.03
C SER A 8 8.66 -13.54 16.04
N PRO A 9 7.94 -14.06 17.04
CA PRO A 9 6.47 -13.95 17.05
C PRO A 9 5.96 -12.52 16.95
N GLU A 10 6.64 -11.56 17.59
CA GLU A 10 6.26 -10.16 17.53
C GLU A 10 6.42 -9.59 16.13
N ILE A 11 7.57 -9.85 15.50
CA ILE A 11 7.85 -9.36 14.15
C ILE A 11 6.89 -10.05 13.16
N LYS A 12 6.65 -11.33 13.29
CA LYS A 12 5.70 -12.04 12.42
C LYS A 12 4.32 -11.42 12.47
N LYS A 13 3.83 -11.09 13.65
CA LYS A 13 2.51 -10.45 13.82
C LYS A 13 2.45 -9.10 13.10
N ARG A 14 3.49 -8.30 13.24
CA ARG A 14 3.57 -6.99 12.58
C ARG A 14 3.64 -7.12 11.07
N VAL A 15 4.46 -8.07 10.59
CA VAL A 15 4.62 -8.29 9.15
C VAL A 15 3.33 -8.84 8.52
N LEU A 16 2.61 -9.71 9.21
CA LEU A 16 1.30 -10.19 8.74
C LEU A 16 0.32 -9.04 8.56
N LYS A 17 0.31 -8.10 9.47
CA LYS A 17 -0.55 -6.91 9.37
C LYS A 17 -0.15 -6.05 8.17
N MET A 18 1.14 -5.83 7.97
CA MET A 18 1.65 -5.09 6.83
C MET A 18 1.32 -5.80 5.52
N GLN A 19 1.50 -7.10 5.49
CA GLN A 19 1.16 -7.93 4.33
C GLN A 19 -0.31 -7.78 3.94
N GLN A 20 -1.20 -7.81 4.92
CA GLN A 20 -2.63 -7.63 4.70
C GLN A 20 -2.96 -6.21 4.23
N ASN A 21 -2.32 -5.20 4.82
CA ASN A 21 -2.54 -3.82 4.43
C ASN A 21 -2.12 -3.59 2.97
N GLU A 22 -1.00 -4.14 2.57
CA GLU A 22 -0.50 -3.98 1.20
C GLU A 22 -1.39 -4.71 0.18
N LEU A 23 -1.90 -5.88 0.53
CA LEU A 23 -2.85 -6.58 -0.33
C LEU A 23 -4.15 -5.78 -0.45
N THR A 24 -4.62 -5.20 0.64
CA THR A 24 -5.80 -4.35 0.67
C THR A 24 -5.60 -3.13 -0.24
N GLU A 25 -4.46 -2.46 -0.10
CA GLU A 25 -4.11 -1.29 -0.92
C GLU A 25 -4.01 -1.65 -2.41
N TYR A 26 -3.43 -2.79 -2.73
CA TYR A 26 -3.38 -3.26 -4.11
C TYR A 26 -4.79 -3.29 -4.72
N HIS A 27 -5.75 -3.86 -4.00
CA HIS A 27 -7.13 -3.93 -4.49
C HIS A 27 -7.78 -2.55 -4.58
N ILE A 28 -7.52 -1.68 -3.61
CA ILE A 28 -8.07 -0.31 -3.62
C ILE A 28 -7.52 0.48 -4.81
N TYR A 29 -6.21 0.54 -4.98
CA TYR A 29 -5.60 1.29 -6.08
C TYR A 29 -6.04 0.77 -7.44
N THR A 30 -6.14 -0.55 -7.59
CA THR A 30 -6.59 -1.18 -8.84
C THR A 30 -8.02 -0.76 -9.17
N LYS A 31 -8.94 -0.84 -8.20
CA LYS A 31 -10.33 -0.47 -8.41
C LYS A 31 -10.49 1.02 -8.65
N VAL A 32 -9.83 1.84 -7.84
CA VAL A 32 -9.91 3.30 -7.95
C VAL A 32 -9.36 3.78 -9.28
N SER A 33 -8.28 3.17 -9.78
CA SER A 33 -7.70 3.54 -11.07
C SER A 33 -8.70 3.43 -12.22
N GLY A 34 -9.69 2.54 -12.09
CA GLY A 34 -10.74 2.40 -13.09
C GLY A 34 -11.62 3.64 -13.25
N PHE A 35 -11.63 4.52 -12.27
CA PHE A 35 -12.40 5.77 -12.28
C PHE A 35 -11.55 6.99 -12.58
N VAL A 36 -10.26 6.81 -12.85
CA VAL A 36 -9.33 7.90 -13.14
C VAL A 36 -9.27 8.11 -14.64
N LYS A 37 -9.60 9.32 -15.09
CA LYS A 37 -9.62 9.64 -16.53
C LYS A 37 -8.25 10.04 -17.06
N ASN A 38 -7.45 10.70 -16.25
CA ASN A 38 -6.10 11.12 -16.66
C ASN A 38 -5.22 9.90 -16.84
N PRO A 39 -4.72 9.63 -18.08
CA PRO A 39 -3.94 8.41 -18.35
C PRO A 39 -2.66 8.29 -17.54
N GLU A 40 -1.98 9.40 -17.29
CA GLU A 40 -0.74 9.40 -16.52
C GLU A 40 -1.00 9.06 -15.06
N ASN A 41 -2.03 9.65 -14.46
CA ASN A 41 -2.39 9.39 -13.07
C ASN A 41 -2.88 7.95 -12.92
N LYS A 42 -3.68 7.47 -13.87
CA LYS A 42 -4.12 6.07 -13.88
C LYS A 42 -2.94 5.11 -13.94
N ALA A 43 -1.98 5.37 -14.83
CA ALA A 43 -0.79 4.53 -14.96
C ALA A 43 0.04 4.52 -13.66
N THR A 44 0.17 5.68 -13.01
CA THR A 44 0.89 5.79 -11.74
C THR A 44 0.21 4.96 -10.65
N LEU A 45 -1.12 5.06 -10.54
CA LEU A 45 -1.87 4.29 -9.53
C LEU A 45 -1.76 2.78 -9.77
N LEU A 46 -1.81 2.35 -11.03
CA LEU A 46 -1.65 0.94 -11.36
C LEU A 46 -0.25 0.44 -11.05
N LYS A 47 0.76 1.27 -11.27
CA LYS A 47 2.13 0.92 -10.93
C LYS A 47 2.29 0.78 -9.42
N ILE A 48 1.73 1.70 -8.65
CA ILE A 48 1.74 1.62 -7.19
C ILE A 48 1.03 0.34 -6.74
N ALA A 49 -0.14 0.05 -7.31
CA ALA A 49 -0.89 -1.17 -6.99
C ALA A 49 -0.04 -2.41 -7.21
N ASN A 50 0.63 -2.51 -8.35
CA ASN A 50 1.46 -3.67 -8.66
C ASN A 50 2.65 -3.81 -7.71
N GLU A 51 3.25 -2.70 -7.30
CA GLU A 51 4.33 -2.72 -6.31
C GLU A 51 3.83 -3.15 -4.94
N GLU A 52 2.64 -2.70 -4.53
CA GLU A 52 2.02 -3.15 -3.28
C GLU A 52 1.76 -4.66 -3.29
N HIS A 53 1.31 -5.19 -4.42
CA HIS A 53 1.10 -6.62 -4.58
C HIS A 53 2.43 -7.39 -4.44
N ARG A 54 3.49 -6.86 -5.03
CA ARG A 54 4.82 -7.47 -4.94
C ARG A 54 5.33 -7.44 -3.50
N HIS A 55 5.13 -6.32 -2.79
CA HIS A 55 5.51 -6.24 -1.37
C HIS A 55 4.78 -7.29 -0.55
N CYS A 56 3.48 -7.47 -0.80
CA CYS A 56 2.70 -8.51 -0.14
C CYS A 56 3.33 -9.90 -0.37
N GLN A 57 3.72 -10.20 -1.60
CA GLN A 57 4.38 -11.47 -1.94
C GLN A 57 5.72 -11.64 -1.22
N ILE A 58 6.50 -10.56 -1.12
CA ILE A 58 7.78 -10.60 -0.39
C ILE A 58 7.53 -10.92 1.08
N TRP A 59 6.59 -10.22 1.72
CA TRP A 59 6.24 -10.50 3.11
C TRP A 59 5.79 -11.95 3.30
N GLU A 60 5.02 -12.48 2.36
CA GLU A 60 4.51 -13.86 2.43
C GLU A 60 5.66 -14.87 2.44
N THR A 61 6.76 -14.63 1.73
CA THR A 61 7.92 -15.54 1.74
C THR A 61 8.51 -15.67 3.14
N PHE A 62 8.35 -14.66 3.98
CA PHE A 62 8.87 -14.69 5.35
C PHE A 62 7.84 -15.15 6.37
N THR A 63 6.58 -14.75 6.23
CA THR A 63 5.52 -15.14 7.16
C THR A 63 5.05 -16.57 6.90
N LYS A 64 5.18 -17.04 5.65
CA LYS A 64 4.70 -18.35 5.18
C LYS A 64 3.20 -18.53 5.37
N GLU A 65 2.47 -17.44 5.42
CA GLU A 65 1.01 -17.43 5.55
C GLU A 65 0.40 -16.52 4.50
N LYS A 66 -0.75 -16.93 4.00
CA LYS A 66 -1.54 -16.09 3.09
C LYS A 66 -2.51 -15.25 3.90
N VAL A 67 -2.78 -14.05 3.40
CA VAL A 67 -3.73 -13.13 4.02
C VAL A 67 -4.82 -12.80 3.01
N GLN A 68 -5.95 -12.33 3.53
CA GLN A 68 -7.04 -11.83 2.69
C GLN A 68 -7.11 -10.31 2.79
N PRO A 69 -7.52 -9.62 1.72
CA PRO A 69 -7.70 -8.17 1.80
C PRO A 69 -8.84 -7.85 2.76
N ILE A 70 -8.76 -6.67 3.36
CA ILE A 70 -9.83 -6.19 4.24
C ILE A 70 -10.95 -5.66 3.34
N GLN A 71 -11.93 -6.51 3.06
CA GLN A 71 -12.96 -6.25 2.05
C GLN A 71 -13.77 -4.98 2.30
N TRP A 72 -14.13 -4.69 3.57
CA TRP A 72 -14.89 -3.49 3.84
C TRP A 72 -14.12 -2.22 3.48
N LYS A 73 -12.78 -2.23 3.66
CA LYS A 73 -11.94 -1.08 3.26
C LYS A 73 -11.90 -0.93 1.74
N VAL A 74 -11.77 -2.05 1.03
CA VAL A 74 -11.73 -2.03 -0.44
C VAL A 74 -13.00 -1.38 -0.98
N TRP A 75 -14.16 -1.83 -0.52
CA TRP A 75 -15.44 -1.30 -0.98
C TRP A 75 -15.71 0.12 -0.49
N TRP A 76 -15.30 0.44 0.73
CA TRP A 76 -15.47 1.77 1.31
C TRP A 76 -14.72 2.83 0.51
N TYR A 77 -13.43 2.63 0.28
CA TYR A 77 -12.63 3.61 -0.46
C TYR A 77 -13.01 3.67 -1.93
N THR A 78 -13.41 2.56 -2.52
CA THR A 78 -13.95 2.56 -3.88
C THR A 78 -15.23 3.37 -3.96
N PHE A 79 -16.14 3.18 -3.01
CA PHE A 79 -17.38 3.95 -2.90
C PHE A 79 -17.09 5.45 -2.76
N LEU A 80 -16.20 5.82 -1.87
CA LEU A 80 -15.82 7.22 -1.68
C LEU A 80 -15.22 7.82 -2.96
N SER A 81 -14.44 7.03 -3.70
CA SER A 81 -13.86 7.45 -4.96
C SER A 81 -14.94 7.77 -6.00
N VAL A 82 -16.00 6.97 -6.06
CA VAL A 82 -17.11 7.18 -6.99
C VAL A 82 -17.91 8.43 -6.63
N ILE A 83 -18.18 8.63 -5.33
CA ILE A 83 -19.05 9.72 -4.86
C ILE A 83 -18.32 11.05 -4.76
N PHE A 84 -17.12 11.06 -4.20
CA PHE A 84 -16.38 12.29 -3.88
C PHE A 84 -15.12 12.50 -4.73
N GLY A 85 -14.80 11.54 -5.59
CA GLY A 85 -13.60 11.58 -6.40
C GLY A 85 -12.44 10.81 -5.78
N TYR A 86 -11.55 10.33 -6.65
CA TYR A 86 -10.45 9.46 -6.21
C TYR A 86 -9.42 10.20 -5.36
N THR A 87 -9.23 11.50 -5.59
CA THR A 87 -8.28 12.29 -4.80
C THR A 87 -8.70 12.36 -3.34
N PHE A 88 -10.00 12.58 -3.10
CA PHE A 88 -10.56 12.59 -1.75
C PHE A 88 -10.38 11.24 -1.06
N ALA A 89 -10.75 10.16 -1.76
CA ALA A 89 -10.68 8.81 -1.21
C ALA A 89 -9.25 8.42 -0.85
N LEU A 90 -8.29 8.69 -1.73
CA LEU A 90 -6.89 8.35 -1.50
C LEU A 90 -6.28 9.19 -0.38
N LYS A 91 -6.63 10.49 -0.34
CA LYS A 91 -6.16 11.36 0.73
C LYS A 91 -6.65 10.89 2.09
N LEU A 92 -7.92 10.49 2.17
CA LEU A 92 -8.50 9.97 3.40
C LEU A 92 -7.82 8.66 3.81
N MET A 93 -7.59 7.75 2.85
CA MET A 93 -6.93 6.48 3.10
C MET A 93 -5.52 6.69 3.66
N GLU A 94 -4.73 7.54 3.01
CA GLU A 94 -3.37 7.83 3.45
C GLU A 94 -3.34 8.46 4.84
N GLY A 95 -4.29 9.34 5.14
CA GLY A 95 -4.39 9.95 6.45
C GLY A 95 -4.79 8.99 7.56
N ASN A 96 -5.53 7.93 7.22
CA ASN A 96 -5.96 6.92 8.18
C ASN A 96 -4.93 5.83 8.42
N GLU A 97 -3.95 5.72 7.55
CA GLU A 97 -2.86 4.75 7.71
C GLU A 97 -1.76 5.39 8.55
N GLY A 98 -1.94 5.36 9.87
CA GLY A 98 -0.94 5.89 10.78
C GLY A 98 0.40 5.18 10.58
N ASP A 99 1.43 5.96 10.37
CA ASP A 99 2.80 5.52 10.18
C ASP A 99 3.43 4.87 11.41
N ALA A 100 2.86 5.12 12.57
CA ALA A 100 3.39 4.65 13.85
C ALA A 100 3.48 3.13 13.96
N ALA A 101 2.78 2.38 13.10
CA ALA A 101 2.79 0.93 13.12
C ALA A 101 4.00 0.33 12.40
N TYR A 102 4.73 1.13 11.63
CA TYR A 102 5.78 0.62 10.74
C TYR A 102 7.17 1.05 11.19
N ASN A 103 7.72 0.32 12.17
CA ASN A 103 9.13 0.48 12.52
C ASN A 103 9.94 -0.50 11.66
N TYR A 104 10.37 -0.02 10.49
CA TYR A 104 11.11 -0.83 9.53
C TYR A 104 12.49 -1.26 10.05
N GLU A 105 13.08 -0.51 10.97
CA GLU A 105 14.39 -0.86 11.51
C GLU A 105 14.36 -2.19 12.25
N ASP A 106 13.35 -2.40 13.11
CA ASP A 106 13.17 -3.66 13.83
C ASP A 106 12.90 -4.80 12.87
N ILE A 107 12.10 -4.53 11.84
CA ILE A 107 11.73 -5.53 10.84
C ILE A 107 12.95 -5.86 9.97
N ALA A 108 13.75 -4.86 9.59
CA ALA A 108 14.92 -5.04 8.75
C ALA A 108 15.98 -5.92 9.41
N ALA A 109 16.01 -5.96 10.75
CA ALA A 109 16.93 -6.83 11.47
C ALA A 109 16.65 -8.30 11.16
N GLU A 110 15.41 -8.67 10.88
CA GLU A 110 15.01 -10.04 10.56
C GLU A 110 14.71 -10.23 9.08
N ILE A 111 14.28 -9.19 8.38
CA ILE A 111 13.96 -9.21 6.95
C ILE A 111 14.73 -8.08 6.26
N PRO A 112 15.88 -8.37 5.64
CA PRO A 112 16.70 -7.32 4.99
C PRO A 112 15.94 -6.54 3.90
N GLN A 113 15.00 -7.18 3.20
CA GLN A 113 14.21 -6.54 2.15
C GLN A 113 13.29 -5.44 2.67
N ALA A 114 13.07 -5.35 3.97
CA ALA A 114 12.19 -4.34 4.57
C ALA A 114 12.64 -2.92 4.25
N GLN A 115 13.95 -2.69 4.20
CA GLN A 115 14.47 -1.34 3.90
C GLN A 115 14.11 -0.92 2.48
N LYS A 116 14.23 -1.82 1.51
CA LYS A 116 13.87 -1.53 0.13
C LYS A 116 12.37 -1.26 0.00
N ILE A 117 11.56 -2.01 0.73
CA ILE A 117 10.11 -1.79 0.75
C ILE A 117 9.79 -0.43 1.36
N ALA A 118 10.48 -0.04 2.43
CA ALA A 118 10.30 1.29 3.04
C ALA A 118 10.62 2.41 2.04
N GLU A 119 11.68 2.26 1.25
CA GLU A 119 12.03 3.21 0.21
C GLU A 119 10.96 3.29 -0.88
N ASP A 120 10.41 2.15 -1.28
CA ASP A 120 9.31 2.10 -2.24
C ASP A 120 8.07 2.83 -1.71
N GLU A 121 7.75 2.64 -0.41
CA GLU A 121 6.61 3.30 0.22
C GLU A 121 6.79 4.83 0.24
N ASP A 122 8.00 5.31 0.54
CA ASP A 122 8.29 6.75 0.50
C ASP A 122 8.10 7.30 -0.91
N ARG A 123 8.54 6.57 -1.92
CA ARG A 123 8.36 6.97 -3.31
C ARG A 123 6.88 7.00 -3.69
N HIS A 124 6.09 6.00 -3.27
CA HIS A 124 4.64 5.97 -3.50
C HIS A 124 3.97 7.19 -2.90
N GLU A 125 4.35 7.55 -1.67
CA GLU A 125 3.81 8.73 -1.01
C GLU A 125 4.09 9.99 -1.81
N GLN A 126 5.33 10.16 -2.31
CA GLN A 126 5.68 11.31 -3.13
C GLN A 126 4.89 11.34 -4.44
N GLN A 127 4.71 10.19 -5.08
CA GLN A 127 3.93 10.09 -6.31
C GLN A 127 2.46 10.41 -6.08
N LEU A 128 1.88 9.95 -4.97
CA LEU A 128 0.49 10.25 -4.62
C LEU A 128 0.30 11.74 -4.32
N LEU A 129 1.21 12.34 -3.57
CA LEU A 129 1.15 13.77 -3.28
C LEU A 129 1.21 14.60 -4.56
N ALA A 130 2.04 14.20 -5.52
CA ALA A 130 2.12 14.89 -6.82
C ALA A 130 0.80 14.83 -7.57
N ILE A 131 0.11 13.69 -7.58
CA ILE A 131 -1.20 13.53 -8.20
C ILE A 131 -2.24 14.41 -7.50
N LEU A 132 -2.26 14.42 -6.18
CA LEU A 132 -3.21 15.19 -5.39
C LEU A 132 -3.02 16.69 -5.61
N ASP A 133 -1.78 17.15 -5.68
CA ASP A 133 -1.47 18.56 -5.92
C ASP A 133 -1.87 19.00 -7.33
N GLU A 134 -1.60 18.17 -8.34
CA GLU A 134 -1.98 18.43 -9.72
C GLU A 134 -3.49 18.59 -9.86
N GLU A 135 -4.25 17.65 -9.28
CA GLU A 135 -5.72 17.71 -9.33
C GLU A 135 -6.26 18.93 -8.60
N ARG A 136 -5.65 19.32 -7.50
CA ARG A 136 -6.02 20.51 -6.74
C ARG A 136 -5.86 21.77 -7.60
N LEU A 137 -4.79 21.85 -8.37
CA LEU A 137 -4.53 23.03 -9.23
C LEU A 137 -5.55 23.16 -10.35
N GLN A 138 -6.15 22.07 -10.80
CA GLN A 138 -7.14 22.08 -11.86
C GLN A 138 -8.48 22.72 -11.43
N TYR A 139 -8.72 22.83 -10.13
CA TYR A 139 -9.97 23.38 -9.58
C TYR A 139 -9.82 24.81 -9.05
N VAL A 140 -8.70 25.46 -9.29
CA VAL A 140 -8.45 26.84 -8.84
C VAL A 140 -8.71 27.83 -9.97
#